data_46240868f99a92c148d2ff7b2c7e482d
#
_entry.id   46240868f99a92c148d2ff7b2c7e482d
#
_cell.length_a   1.000
_cell.length_b   1.000
_cell.length_c   1.000
_cell.angle_alpha   90.00
_cell.angle_beta   90.00
_cell.angle_gamma   90.00
#
_symmetry.space_group_name_H-M   'P 1'
#
loop_
_entity.id
_entity.type
_entity.pdbx_description
1 polymer ?
#
loop_
_entity_poly.entity_id
_entity_poly.type
_entity_poly.pdbx_seq_one_letter_code
_entity_poly.pdbx_strand_id
1 'polypeptide(L)'
;RFGIESVSKVHTAILALRQYGAKEILDKIGADATGLPFNSIIAILLENDHPSTPLVNAGAISACSMVQPIGDSAKKWDAIVGNVTDLCGSAPQLIDELYKSESDTNFNNRSIAWLLKNYNRIYDDPDMSLDLYTRQCSLGVTALQLSIAAGTIANGGVNPVTKKEVFDAVLAPKITAMIAAVGFYEHTGDWMYTSGIPAKTGVGGGVMGVLPGQFGIAAFAPP
;
A
#
# COMPACT_ATOMS: atom_id res chain seq x y z
N ARG A 1 13.21 -0.99 14.77
CA ARG A 1 12.17 -1.38 13.81
C ARG A 1 10.82 -0.93 14.32
N PHE A 2 9.89 -0.68 13.42
CA PHE A 2 8.51 -0.27 13.69
C PHE A 2 7.59 -0.91 12.65
N GLY A 3 6.29 -1.01 12.95
CA GLY A 3 5.30 -1.52 12.02
C GLY A 3 5.19 -0.62 10.78
N ILE A 4 5.24 -1.21 9.59
CA ILE A 4 5.13 -0.47 8.33
C ILE A 4 3.76 0.18 8.16
N GLU A 5 2.74 -0.47 8.70
CA GLU A 5 1.35 -0.02 8.70
C GLU A 5 0.87 0.39 7.30
N SER A 6 0.19 1.52 7.20
CA SER A 6 -0.37 1.99 5.93
C SER A 6 0.66 2.39 4.86
N VAL A 7 1.95 2.46 5.17
CA VAL A 7 2.98 2.61 4.15
C VAL A 7 3.04 1.35 3.26
N SER A 8 2.69 0.18 3.80
CA SER A 8 2.60 -1.08 3.07
C SER A 8 1.65 -1.05 1.87
N LYS A 9 0.61 -0.20 1.90
CA LYS A 9 -0.35 -0.04 0.80
C LYS A 9 0.34 0.32 -0.52
N VAL A 10 1.37 1.16 -0.47
CA VAL A 10 2.18 1.51 -1.66
C VAL A 10 2.88 0.27 -2.21
N HIS A 11 3.45 -0.55 -1.33
CA HIS A 11 4.16 -1.76 -1.74
C HIS A 11 3.23 -2.76 -2.44
N THR A 12 2.04 -3.00 -1.89
CA THR A 12 1.07 -3.91 -2.50
C THR A 12 0.44 -3.32 -3.77
N ALA A 13 0.23 -2.00 -3.83
CA ALA A 13 -0.17 -1.34 -5.06
C ALA A 13 0.86 -1.56 -6.19
N ILE A 14 2.16 -1.44 -5.88
CA ILE A 14 3.24 -1.75 -6.83
C ILE A 14 3.18 -3.21 -7.28
N LEU A 15 2.99 -4.16 -6.36
CA LEU A 15 2.87 -5.58 -6.71
C LEU A 15 1.69 -5.83 -7.65
N ALA A 16 0.52 -5.26 -7.34
CA ALA A 16 -0.67 -5.37 -8.19
C ALA A 16 -0.45 -4.72 -9.57
N LEU A 17 0.17 -3.54 -9.63
CA LEU A 17 0.54 -2.89 -10.90
C LEU A 17 1.49 -3.74 -11.73
N ARG A 18 2.46 -4.42 -11.12
CA ARG A 18 3.38 -5.33 -11.81
C ARG A 18 2.68 -6.55 -12.38
N GLN A 19 1.69 -7.08 -11.68
CA GLN A 19 0.98 -8.31 -12.08
C GLN A 19 -0.13 -8.06 -13.10
N TYR A 20 -0.78 -6.91 -13.07
CA TYR A 20 -1.98 -6.62 -13.88
C TYR A 20 -1.84 -5.44 -14.82
N GLY A 21 -0.87 -4.55 -14.60
CA GLY A 21 -0.72 -3.32 -15.35
C GLY A 21 -1.61 -2.17 -14.85
N ALA A 22 -1.23 -0.95 -15.26
CA ALA A 22 -1.86 0.27 -14.75
C ALA A 22 -3.35 0.41 -15.12
N LYS A 23 -3.73 -0.05 -16.32
CA LYS A 23 -5.12 0.04 -16.77
C LYS A 23 -6.05 -0.80 -15.90
N GLU A 24 -5.68 -2.05 -15.64
CA GLU A 24 -6.48 -2.97 -14.85
C GLU A 24 -6.66 -2.48 -13.40
N ILE A 25 -5.60 -1.91 -12.80
CA ILE A 25 -5.68 -1.33 -11.46
C ILE A 25 -6.58 -0.10 -11.44
N LEU A 26 -6.50 0.76 -12.46
CA LEU A 26 -7.39 1.92 -12.59
C LEU A 26 -8.86 1.49 -12.72
N ASP A 27 -9.15 0.49 -13.55
CA ASP A 27 -10.51 0.00 -13.81
C ASP A 27 -11.11 -0.74 -12.61
N LYS A 28 -10.30 -1.47 -11.84
CA LYS A 28 -10.77 -2.32 -10.73
C LYS A 28 -10.77 -1.62 -9.37
N ILE A 29 -9.83 -0.72 -9.15
CA ILE A 29 -9.63 -0.04 -7.86
C ILE A 29 -9.77 1.46 -7.98
N GLY A 30 -9.11 2.08 -8.97
CA GLY A 30 -9.07 3.54 -9.13
C GLY A 30 -7.76 4.16 -8.67
N ALA A 31 -7.70 5.49 -8.69
CA ALA A 31 -6.53 6.27 -8.28
C ALA A 31 -6.89 7.62 -7.63
N ASP A 32 -8.18 7.88 -7.38
CA ASP A 32 -8.68 9.17 -6.90
C ASP A 32 -8.82 9.23 -5.37
N ALA A 33 -8.71 10.45 -4.85
CA ALA A 33 -9.00 10.72 -3.44
C ALA A 33 -10.51 10.68 -3.18
N THR A 34 -10.92 10.14 -2.02
CA THR A 34 -12.33 10.07 -1.64
C THR A 34 -12.86 11.34 -0.96
N GLY A 35 -11.97 12.21 -0.46
CA GLY A 35 -12.35 13.33 0.41
C GLY A 35 -12.92 12.90 1.77
N LEU A 36 -12.85 11.61 2.11
CA LEU A 36 -13.36 11.01 3.33
C LEU A 36 -12.25 10.27 4.09
N PRO A 37 -12.45 9.93 5.38
CA PRO A 37 -11.48 9.15 6.14
C PRO A 37 -11.07 7.84 5.44
N PHE A 38 -9.82 7.45 5.58
CA PHE A 38 -9.20 6.31 4.90
C PHE A 38 -9.88 4.95 5.12
N ASN A 39 -10.70 4.83 6.14
CA ASN A 39 -11.45 3.63 6.53
C ASN A 39 -12.98 3.81 6.39
N SER A 40 -13.42 4.79 5.61
CA SER A 40 -14.83 5.09 5.41
C SER A 40 -15.54 4.04 4.56
N ILE A 41 -16.60 3.45 5.11
CA ILE A 41 -17.54 2.59 4.37
C ILE A 41 -18.39 3.43 3.41
N ILE A 42 -18.73 4.66 3.81
CA ILE A 42 -19.56 5.57 3.01
C ILE A 42 -18.84 5.95 1.72
N ALA A 43 -17.49 6.06 1.74
CA ALA A 43 -16.71 6.34 0.54
C ALA A 43 -16.99 5.34 -0.59
N ILE A 44 -17.10 4.05 -0.27
CA ILE A 44 -17.37 2.99 -1.26
C ILE A 44 -18.73 3.23 -1.94
N LEU A 45 -19.75 3.58 -1.14
CA LEU A 45 -21.12 3.81 -1.64
C LEU A 45 -21.20 5.05 -2.53
N LEU A 46 -20.48 6.13 -2.18
CA LEU A 46 -20.47 7.38 -2.95
C LEU A 46 -19.66 7.26 -4.25
N GLU A 47 -18.70 6.36 -4.29
CA GLU A 47 -17.82 6.10 -5.46
C GLU A 47 -18.38 5.00 -6.39
N ASN A 48 -19.70 4.85 -6.45
CA ASN A 48 -20.36 3.84 -7.27
C ASN A 48 -19.89 2.42 -6.96
N ASP A 49 -19.83 2.08 -5.68
CA ASP A 49 -19.39 0.75 -5.20
C ASP A 49 -17.92 0.44 -5.53
N HIS A 50 -17.10 1.48 -5.72
CA HIS A 50 -15.71 1.38 -6.12
C HIS A 50 -14.76 1.68 -4.95
N PRO A 51 -13.60 1.01 -4.85
CA PRO A 51 -12.67 1.25 -3.73
C PRO A 51 -11.83 2.53 -3.86
N SER A 52 -11.94 3.29 -4.93
CA SER A 52 -11.36 4.60 -5.25
C SER A 52 -9.83 4.63 -5.45
N THR A 53 -9.04 4.01 -4.57
CA THR A 53 -7.57 4.01 -4.66
C THR A 53 -6.98 2.90 -3.80
N PRO A 54 -5.83 2.29 -4.20
CA PRO A 54 -5.11 1.33 -3.38
C PRO A 54 -4.56 1.90 -2.06
N LEU A 55 -4.59 3.23 -1.86
CA LEU A 55 -3.98 3.88 -0.70
C LEU A 55 -4.96 4.15 0.45
N VAL A 56 -6.26 3.84 0.30
CA VAL A 56 -7.23 3.74 1.40
C VAL A 56 -7.52 2.27 1.74
N ASN A 57 -8.14 1.99 2.89
CA ASN A 57 -8.32 0.62 3.34
C ASN A 57 -9.11 -0.24 2.35
N ALA A 58 -10.19 0.28 1.78
CA ALA A 58 -11.00 -0.44 0.79
C ALA A 58 -10.17 -0.88 -0.42
N GLY A 59 -9.44 0.03 -1.03
CA GLY A 59 -8.61 -0.28 -2.19
C GLY A 59 -7.38 -1.13 -1.85
N ALA A 60 -6.81 -0.98 -0.65
CA ALA A 60 -5.70 -1.82 -0.22
C ALA A 60 -6.11 -3.29 0.01
N ILE A 61 -7.28 -3.53 0.62
CA ILE A 61 -7.84 -4.88 0.79
C ILE A 61 -8.19 -5.47 -0.58
N SER A 62 -8.79 -4.69 -1.47
CA SER A 62 -9.05 -5.10 -2.85
C SER A 62 -7.74 -5.45 -3.59
N ALA A 63 -6.69 -4.63 -3.47
CA ALA A 63 -5.37 -4.93 -4.06
C ALA A 63 -4.75 -6.23 -3.51
N CYS A 64 -4.85 -6.49 -2.20
CA CYS A 64 -4.42 -7.75 -1.60
C CYS A 64 -5.17 -8.96 -2.18
N SER A 65 -6.47 -8.81 -2.44
CA SER A 65 -7.28 -9.87 -3.05
C SER A 65 -6.82 -10.21 -4.47
N MET A 66 -6.27 -9.24 -5.20
CA MET A 66 -5.76 -9.42 -6.57
C MET A 66 -4.40 -10.11 -6.64
N VAL A 67 -3.58 -10.08 -5.58
CA VAL A 67 -2.23 -10.68 -5.61
C VAL A 67 -2.27 -12.14 -6.08
N GLN A 68 -1.41 -12.47 -7.04
CA GLN A 68 -1.30 -13.82 -7.59
C GLN A 68 -0.36 -14.71 -6.76
N PRO A 69 -0.63 -16.04 -6.75
CA PRO A 69 -1.74 -16.75 -7.38
C PRO A 69 -3.03 -16.66 -6.56
N ILE A 70 -4.17 -16.56 -7.25
CA ILE A 70 -5.49 -16.56 -6.59
C ILE A 70 -5.72 -17.91 -5.87
N GLY A 71 -6.32 -17.86 -4.66
CA GLY A 71 -6.69 -19.03 -3.89
C GLY A 71 -5.55 -19.68 -3.06
N ASP A 72 -4.33 -19.14 -3.11
CA ASP A 72 -3.17 -19.69 -2.37
C ASP A 72 -2.59 -18.63 -1.42
N SER A 73 -3.08 -18.62 -0.19
CA SER A 73 -2.67 -17.64 0.83
C SER A 73 -1.16 -17.64 1.09
N ALA A 74 -0.52 -18.82 1.12
CA ALA A 74 0.91 -18.91 1.41
C ALA A 74 1.75 -18.30 0.30
N LYS A 75 1.47 -18.61 -0.97
CA LYS A 75 2.19 -18.02 -2.10
C LYS A 75 1.89 -16.54 -2.29
N LYS A 76 0.67 -16.08 -2.01
CA LYS A 76 0.37 -14.64 -1.98
C LYS A 76 1.20 -13.92 -0.92
N TRP A 77 1.31 -14.50 0.27
CA TRP A 77 2.15 -13.95 1.33
C TRP A 77 3.62 -13.87 0.92
N ASP A 78 4.15 -14.94 0.32
CA ASP A 78 5.51 -14.96 -0.21
C ASP A 78 5.72 -13.88 -1.27
N ALA A 79 4.75 -13.66 -2.16
CA ALA A 79 4.80 -12.61 -3.17
C ALA A 79 4.81 -11.20 -2.53
N ILE A 80 3.98 -10.96 -1.51
CA ILE A 80 3.93 -9.69 -0.78
C ILE A 80 5.27 -9.42 -0.07
N VAL A 81 5.77 -10.39 0.69
CA VAL A 81 7.05 -10.27 1.41
C VAL A 81 8.21 -10.12 0.45
N GLY A 82 8.22 -10.90 -0.64
CA GLY A 82 9.23 -10.81 -1.70
C GLY A 82 9.27 -9.43 -2.34
N ASN A 83 8.10 -8.85 -2.65
CA ASN A 83 8.03 -7.51 -3.22
C ASN A 83 8.51 -6.42 -2.24
N VAL A 84 8.16 -6.52 -0.95
CA VAL A 84 8.70 -5.60 0.08
C VAL A 84 10.21 -5.76 0.21
N THR A 85 10.72 -7.00 0.16
CA THR A 85 12.16 -7.29 0.19
C THR A 85 12.89 -6.64 -0.99
N ASP A 86 12.35 -6.79 -2.19
CA ASP A 86 12.93 -6.21 -3.40
C ASP A 86 12.95 -4.68 -3.36
N LEU A 87 11.87 -4.05 -2.91
CA LEU A 87 11.76 -2.60 -2.77
C LEU A 87 12.71 -2.07 -1.68
N CYS A 88 12.74 -2.71 -0.52
CA CYS A 88 13.50 -2.28 0.66
C CYS A 88 14.98 -2.72 0.64
N GLY A 89 15.38 -3.59 -0.29
CA GLY A 89 16.72 -4.15 -0.38
C GLY A 89 17.05 -5.20 0.69
N SER A 90 16.13 -5.51 1.58
CA SER A 90 16.26 -6.54 2.61
C SER A 90 14.90 -6.97 3.16
N ALA A 91 14.80 -8.20 3.64
CA ALA A 91 13.55 -8.77 4.12
C ALA A 91 13.03 -8.05 5.38
N PRO A 92 11.73 -7.74 5.43
CA PRO A 92 11.06 -7.32 6.65
C PRO A 92 10.84 -8.54 7.57
N GLN A 93 10.43 -8.29 8.81
CA GLN A 93 10.02 -9.33 9.76
C GLN A 93 8.60 -9.05 10.22
N LEU A 94 7.76 -10.08 10.31
CA LEU A 94 6.44 -9.92 10.91
C LEU A 94 6.59 -9.57 12.40
N ILE A 95 5.84 -8.58 12.87
CA ILE A 95 5.70 -8.25 14.28
C ILE A 95 4.44 -8.95 14.78
N ASP A 96 4.61 -10.13 15.39
CA ASP A 96 3.49 -11.00 15.76
C ASP A 96 2.50 -10.36 16.74
N GLU A 97 3.00 -9.57 17.69
CA GLU A 97 2.17 -8.85 18.65
C GLU A 97 1.29 -7.79 17.96
N LEU A 98 1.85 -7.07 16.98
CA LEU A 98 1.12 -6.09 16.20
C LEU A 98 0.06 -6.77 15.33
N TYR A 99 0.46 -7.83 14.62
CA TYR A 99 -0.47 -8.63 13.81
C TYR A 99 -1.65 -9.16 14.64
N LYS A 100 -1.37 -9.69 15.83
CA LYS A 100 -2.42 -10.18 16.72
C LYS A 100 -3.36 -9.05 17.15
N SER A 101 -2.81 -7.93 17.61
CA SER A 101 -3.59 -6.77 18.04
C SER A 101 -4.49 -6.24 16.93
N GLU A 102 -3.96 -6.06 15.72
CA GLU A 102 -4.72 -5.61 14.56
C GLU A 102 -5.80 -6.64 14.16
N SER A 103 -5.49 -7.94 14.18
CA SER A 103 -6.43 -9.00 13.81
C SER A 103 -7.62 -9.08 14.79
N ASP A 104 -7.37 -8.88 16.07
CA ASP A 104 -8.40 -8.95 17.13
C ASP A 104 -9.38 -7.77 17.05
N THR A 105 -8.98 -6.64 16.47
CA THR A 105 -9.76 -5.37 16.48
C THR A 105 -10.20 -4.86 15.11
N ASN A 106 -9.96 -5.60 14.02
CA ASN A 106 -10.17 -5.14 12.64
C ASN A 106 -11.64 -5.19 12.14
N PHE A 107 -12.64 -5.02 13.00
CA PHE A 107 -14.05 -5.16 12.65
C PHE A 107 -14.49 -4.25 11.50
N ASN A 108 -13.99 -3.00 11.45
CA ASN A 108 -14.31 -2.10 10.35
C ASN A 108 -13.77 -2.60 9.02
N ASN A 109 -12.53 -3.11 9.00
CA ASN A 109 -11.92 -3.67 7.80
C ASN A 109 -12.62 -4.96 7.34
N ARG A 110 -13.15 -5.77 8.27
CA ARG A 110 -14.00 -6.93 7.94
C ARG A 110 -15.28 -6.48 7.24
N SER A 111 -15.92 -5.44 7.76
CA SER A 111 -17.13 -4.87 7.13
C SER A 111 -16.83 -4.35 5.73
N ILE A 112 -15.69 -3.66 5.54
CA ILE A 112 -15.23 -3.19 4.23
C ILE A 112 -15.01 -4.38 3.27
N ALA A 113 -14.29 -5.42 3.68
CA ALA A 113 -13.98 -6.57 2.84
C ALA A 113 -15.25 -7.28 2.35
N TRP A 114 -16.22 -7.50 3.22
CA TRP A 114 -17.48 -8.15 2.85
C TRP A 114 -18.40 -7.24 2.04
N LEU A 115 -18.40 -5.93 2.28
CA LEU A 115 -19.11 -4.96 1.43
C LEU A 115 -18.52 -4.96 0.01
N LEU A 116 -17.21 -4.90 -0.11
CA LEU A 116 -16.52 -4.98 -1.41
C LEU A 116 -16.77 -6.33 -2.12
N LYS A 117 -16.88 -7.43 -1.36
CA LYS A 117 -17.26 -8.74 -1.92
C LYS A 117 -18.66 -8.68 -2.54
N ASN A 118 -19.62 -8.05 -1.85
CA ASN A 118 -20.98 -7.86 -2.38
C ASN A 118 -20.98 -7.08 -3.72
N TYR A 119 -20.04 -6.14 -3.88
CA TYR A 119 -19.91 -5.34 -5.10
C TYR A 119 -18.95 -5.92 -6.15
N ASN A 120 -18.50 -7.16 -5.97
CA ASN A 120 -17.54 -7.83 -6.85
C ASN A 120 -16.19 -7.07 -6.97
N ARG A 121 -15.77 -6.41 -5.89
CA ARG A 121 -14.49 -5.69 -5.78
C ARG A 121 -13.44 -6.42 -4.93
N ILE A 122 -13.74 -7.63 -4.49
CA ILE A 122 -12.80 -8.59 -3.91
C ILE A 122 -12.68 -9.77 -4.88
N TYR A 123 -11.48 -10.08 -5.28
CA TYR A 123 -11.15 -11.00 -6.37
C TYR A 123 -10.69 -12.39 -5.87
N ASP A 124 -10.77 -12.59 -4.55
CA ASP A 124 -10.45 -13.86 -3.88
C ASP A 124 -11.37 -14.03 -2.65
N ASP A 125 -11.01 -14.90 -1.72
CA ASP A 125 -11.69 -15.01 -0.44
C ASP A 125 -11.52 -13.72 0.39
N PRO A 126 -12.60 -13.11 0.92
CA PRO A 126 -12.52 -11.84 1.63
C PRO A 126 -11.77 -11.93 2.97
N ASP A 127 -11.92 -13.03 3.71
CA ASP A 127 -11.25 -13.18 5.01
C ASP A 127 -9.76 -13.45 4.82
N MET A 128 -9.38 -14.25 3.82
CA MET A 128 -7.98 -14.43 3.43
C MET A 128 -7.35 -13.12 2.94
N SER A 129 -8.06 -12.35 2.14
CA SER A 129 -7.57 -11.07 1.62
C SER A 129 -7.35 -10.05 2.74
N LEU A 130 -8.24 -10.04 3.73
CA LEU A 130 -8.12 -9.21 4.91
C LEU A 130 -6.96 -9.66 5.82
N ASP A 131 -6.77 -10.97 5.99
CA ASP A 131 -5.64 -11.52 6.75
C ASP A 131 -4.32 -11.09 6.13
N LEU A 132 -4.14 -11.24 4.82
CA LEU A 132 -2.95 -10.80 4.09
C LEU A 132 -2.71 -9.28 4.23
N TYR A 133 -3.79 -8.48 4.16
CA TYR A 133 -3.72 -7.05 4.39
C TYR A 133 -3.26 -6.71 5.80
N THR A 134 -3.79 -7.38 6.82
CA THR A 134 -3.41 -7.16 8.23
C THR A 134 -1.95 -7.57 8.48
N ARG A 135 -1.53 -8.72 7.93
CA ARG A 135 -0.15 -9.21 8.02
C ARG A 135 0.84 -8.25 7.36
N GLN A 136 0.53 -7.71 6.17
CA GLN A 136 1.44 -6.76 5.52
C GLN A 136 1.57 -5.45 6.31
N CYS A 137 0.50 -4.95 6.95
CA CYS A 137 0.56 -3.77 7.82
C CYS A 137 1.47 -4.02 9.04
N SER A 138 1.54 -5.26 9.50
CA SER A 138 2.33 -5.69 10.67
C SER A 138 3.78 -6.05 10.36
N LEU A 139 4.25 -5.82 9.11
CA LEU A 139 5.67 -6.00 8.78
C LEU A 139 6.53 -4.96 9.48
N GLY A 140 7.59 -5.42 10.15
CA GLY A 140 8.56 -4.58 10.85
C GLY A 140 9.66 -4.11 9.91
N VAL A 141 9.76 -2.80 9.74
CA VAL A 141 10.76 -2.13 8.90
C VAL A 141 11.62 -1.12 9.67
N THR A 142 12.62 -0.59 9.01
CA THR A 142 13.43 0.55 9.49
C THR A 142 13.24 1.75 8.55
N ALA A 143 13.58 2.96 9.03
CA ALA A 143 13.57 4.16 8.18
C ALA A 143 14.52 3.99 6.97
N LEU A 144 15.67 3.30 7.15
CA LEU A 144 16.56 2.99 6.04
C LEU A 144 15.89 2.12 4.98
N GLN A 145 15.17 1.06 5.37
CA GLN A 145 14.43 0.21 4.45
C GLN A 145 13.37 1.01 3.68
N LEU A 146 12.62 1.86 4.36
CA LEU A 146 11.62 2.72 3.70
C LEU A 146 12.26 3.75 2.77
N SER A 147 13.41 4.35 3.14
CA SER A 147 14.10 5.29 2.24
C SER A 147 14.66 4.61 0.98
N ILE A 148 15.10 3.35 1.09
CA ILE A 148 15.52 2.54 -0.07
C ILE A 148 14.30 2.25 -0.97
N ALA A 149 13.16 1.88 -0.39
CA ALA A 149 11.93 1.66 -1.16
C ALA A 149 11.48 2.94 -1.88
N ALA A 150 11.48 4.09 -1.19
CA ALA A 150 11.22 5.40 -1.79
C ALA A 150 12.21 5.72 -2.91
N GLY A 151 13.51 5.45 -2.67
CA GLY A 151 14.57 5.60 -3.66
C GLY A 151 14.38 4.69 -4.88
N THR A 152 13.85 3.48 -4.69
CA THR A 152 13.50 2.57 -5.79
C THR A 152 12.39 3.18 -6.67
N ILE A 153 11.37 3.78 -6.06
CA ILE A 153 10.31 4.46 -6.80
C ILE A 153 10.87 5.71 -7.51
N ALA A 154 11.63 6.54 -6.81
CA ALA A 154 12.24 7.74 -7.35
C ALA A 154 13.19 7.47 -8.52
N ASN A 155 13.86 6.30 -8.51
CA ASN A 155 14.80 5.83 -9.52
C ASN A 155 14.12 4.98 -10.62
N GLY A 156 12.83 5.18 -10.87
CA GLY A 156 12.13 4.51 -11.97
C GLY A 156 12.01 2.99 -11.82
N GLY A 157 11.98 2.47 -10.59
CA GLY A 157 11.82 1.04 -10.32
C GLY A 157 13.11 0.27 -10.08
N VAL A 158 14.28 0.90 -10.22
CA VAL A 158 15.56 0.26 -9.95
C VAL A 158 16.01 0.53 -8.52
N ASN A 159 16.15 -0.51 -7.71
CA ASN A 159 16.61 -0.38 -6.32
C ASN A 159 18.03 0.22 -6.26
N PRO A 160 18.23 1.34 -5.56
CA PRO A 160 19.49 2.06 -5.56
C PRO A 160 20.64 1.30 -4.89
N VAL A 161 20.34 0.33 -4.02
CA VAL A 161 21.31 -0.48 -3.28
C VAL A 161 21.62 -1.79 -4.00
N THR A 162 20.58 -2.59 -4.28
CA THR A 162 20.75 -3.92 -4.88
C THR A 162 20.91 -3.89 -6.39
N LYS A 163 20.60 -2.76 -7.03
CA LYS A 163 20.58 -2.56 -8.49
C LYS A 163 19.55 -3.41 -9.23
N LYS A 164 18.69 -4.11 -8.49
CA LYS A 164 17.60 -4.91 -9.08
C LYS A 164 16.54 -3.98 -9.67
N GLU A 165 16.12 -4.26 -10.89
CA GLU A 165 14.90 -3.71 -11.46
C GLU A 165 13.71 -4.42 -10.81
N VAL A 166 12.94 -3.68 -10.00
CA VAL A 166 11.80 -4.19 -9.24
C VAL A 166 10.52 -4.07 -10.04
N PHE A 167 10.37 -2.98 -10.80
CA PHE A 167 9.25 -2.75 -11.69
C PHE A 167 9.66 -1.85 -12.86
N ASP A 168 8.89 -1.92 -13.96
CA ASP A 168 9.12 -1.12 -15.16
C ASP A 168 8.95 0.38 -14.86
N ALA A 169 9.88 1.20 -15.35
CA ALA A 169 9.91 2.64 -15.15
C ALA A 169 8.60 3.37 -15.55
N VAL A 170 7.84 2.82 -16.48
CA VAL A 170 6.52 3.33 -16.91
C VAL A 170 5.51 3.40 -15.77
N LEU A 171 5.68 2.59 -14.71
CA LEU A 171 4.82 2.56 -13.53
C LEU A 171 5.16 3.64 -12.50
N ALA A 172 6.40 4.16 -12.48
CA ALA A 172 6.85 5.13 -11.47
C ALA A 172 5.97 6.40 -11.41
N PRO A 173 5.60 7.04 -12.54
CA PRO A 173 4.67 8.17 -12.51
C PRO A 173 3.29 7.83 -11.96
N LYS A 174 2.78 6.62 -12.21
CA LYS A 174 1.48 6.16 -11.70
C LYS A 174 1.49 5.99 -10.18
N ILE A 175 2.55 5.36 -9.68
CA ILE A 175 2.77 5.18 -8.24
C ILE A 175 2.90 6.54 -7.54
N THR A 176 3.71 7.42 -8.09
CA THR A 176 3.90 8.77 -7.52
C THR A 176 2.62 9.59 -7.55
N ALA A 177 1.82 9.50 -8.62
CA ALA A 177 0.53 10.19 -8.71
C ALA A 177 -0.44 9.73 -7.62
N MET A 178 -0.56 8.42 -7.37
CA MET A 178 -1.39 7.91 -6.27
C MET A 178 -0.92 8.42 -4.90
N ILE A 179 0.40 8.44 -4.66
CA ILE A 179 0.96 8.96 -3.40
C ILE A 179 0.68 10.46 -3.28
N ALA A 180 0.85 11.23 -4.35
CA ALA A 180 0.58 12.67 -4.36
C ALA A 180 -0.91 13.00 -4.14
N ALA A 181 -1.82 12.13 -4.58
CA ALA A 181 -3.26 12.31 -4.42
C ALA A 181 -3.77 11.94 -3.00
N VAL A 182 -3.23 10.86 -2.38
CA VAL A 182 -3.86 10.23 -1.19
C VAL A 182 -2.84 9.84 -0.11
N GLY A 183 -1.59 10.23 -0.21
CA GLY A 183 -0.52 9.75 0.68
C GLY A 183 -0.74 10.06 2.16
N PHE A 184 -1.34 11.19 2.48
CA PHE A 184 -1.76 11.62 3.83
C PHE A 184 -3.28 11.65 3.97
N TYR A 185 -3.99 10.85 3.16
CA TYR A 185 -5.45 10.78 3.16
C TYR A 185 -6.08 12.17 2.96
N GLU A 186 -7.04 12.56 3.79
CA GLU A 186 -7.69 13.87 3.75
C GLU A 186 -6.75 15.07 3.97
N HIS A 187 -5.56 14.86 4.52
CA HIS A 187 -4.54 15.90 4.75
C HIS A 187 -3.44 15.94 3.67
N THR A 188 -3.63 15.22 2.57
CA THR A 188 -2.63 15.18 1.49
C THR A 188 -2.37 16.55 0.88
N GLY A 189 -3.41 17.37 0.73
CA GLY A 189 -3.29 18.72 0.19
C GLY A 189 -2.40 19.62 1.06
N ASP A 190 -2.61 19.64 2.38
CA ASP A 190 -1.81 20.41 3.33
C ASP A 190 -0.35 19.95 3.36
N TRP A 191 -0.15 18.63 3.32
CA TRP A 191 1.19 18.05 3.23
C TRP A 191 1.90 18.46 1.94
N MET A 192 1.25 18.32 0.79
CA MET A 192 1.82 18.68 -0.52
C MET A 192 2.10 20.19 -0.61
N TYR A 193 1.21 21.04 -0.09
CA TYR A 193 1.39 22.49 -0.06
C TYR A 193 2.63 22.89 0.75
N THR A 194 2.88 22.24 1.89
CA THR A 194 3.98 22.60 2.79
C THR A 194 5.31 21.95 2.40
N SER A 195 5.30 20.73 1.89
CA SER A 195 6.53 19.96 1.63
C SER A 195 6.92 19.89 0.15
N GLY A 196 5.93 19.91 -0.76
CA GLY A 196 6.15 19.64 -2.18
C GLY A 196 6.56 18.18 -2.50
N ILE A 197 6.56 17.28 -1.51
CA ILE A 197 7.07 15.90 -1.64
C ILE A 197 5.91 14.92 -1.53
N PRO A 198 5.55 14.19 -2.60
CA PRO A 198 4.63 13.06 -2.48
C PRO A 198 5.10 12.08 -1.42
N ALA A 199 4.27 11.83 -0.39
CA ALA A 199 4.67 10.95 0.69
C ALA A 199 3.50 10.13 1.26
N LYS A 200 3.79 8.93 1.77
CA LYS A 200 2.83 8.05 2.43
C LYS A 200 3.12 7.93 3.90
N THR A 201 2.10 8.14 4.72
CA THR A 201 2.16 7.99 6.19
C THR A 201 1.60 6.65 6.65
N GLY A 202 2.05 6.20 7.81
CA GLY A 202 1.52 5.05 8.55
C GLY A 202 1.34 5.37 10.03
N VAL A 203 0.30 4.84 10.66
CA VAL A 203 -0.03 5.10 12.08
C VAL A 203 1.09 4.66 13.03
N GLY A 204 1.93 3.72 12.63
CA GLY A 204 3.13 3.33 13.37
C GLY A 204 4.24 4.38 13.42
N GLY A 205 4.01 5.60 12.91
CA GLY A 205 4.94 6.74 12.97
C GLY A 205 5.89 6.83 11.78
N GLY A 206 5.80 5.91 10.80
CA GLY A 206 6.62 5.93 9.57
C GLY A 206 6.05 6.85 8.49
N VAL A 207 6.93 7.58 7.81
CA VAL A 207 6.60 8.36 6.60
C VAL A 207 7.63 8.01 5.52
N MET A 208 7.14 7.78 4.29
CA MET A 208 7.96 7.49 3.11
C MET A 208 7.66 8.52 2.01
N GLY A 209 8.64 9.33 1.64
CA GLY A 209 8.54 10.39 0.62
C GLY A 209 9.33 10.07 -0.64
N VAL A 210 8.77 10.42 -1.79
CA VAL A 210 9.34 10.13 -3.11
C VAL A 210 9.49 11.42 -3.91
N LEU A 211 10.71 11.79 -4.28
CA LEU A 211 10.97 12.87 -5.23
C LEU A 211 11.50 12.27 -6.54
N PRO A 212 10.64 12.16 -7.59
CA PRO A 212 10.98 11.44 -8.82
C PRO A 212 12.26 11.96 -9.48
N GLY A 213 13.16 11.05 -9.86
CA GLY A 213 14.43 11.36 -10.50
C GLY A 213 15.47 12.02 -9.58
N GLN A 214 15.17 12.20 -8.30
CA GLN A 214 16.07 12.87 -7.37
C GLN A 214 16.43 11.99 -6.17
N PHE A 215 15.47 11.71 -5.26
CA PHE A 215 15.73 10.90 -4.07
C PHE A 215 14.46 10.30 -3.45
N GLY A 216 14.67 9.29 -2.61
CA GLY A 216 13.69 8.80 -1.66
C GLY A 216 14.09 9.18 -0.23
N ILE A 217 13.12 9.52 0.60
CA ILE A 217 13.34 9.88 2.01
C ILE A 217 12.36 9.10 2.88
N ALA A 218 12.79 8.76 4.09
CA ALA A 218 11.90 8.25 5.12
C ALA A 218 12.23 8.84 6.48
N ALA A 219 11.20 9.05 7.27
CA ALA A 219 11.31 9.46 8.66
C ALA A 219 10.48 8.54 9.55
N PHE A 220 10.88 8.45 10.81
CA PHE A 220 10.14 7.75 11.85
C PHE A 220 10.06 8.63 13.10
N ALA A 221 8.85 8.84 13.57
CA ALA A 221 8.57 9.43 14.87
C ALA A 221 7.68 8.44 15.63
N PRO A 222 8.07 7.98 16.83
CA PRO A 222 7.21 7.09 17.63
C PRO A 222 5.89 7.80 17.93
N PRO A 223 4.77 7.06 17.89
CA PRO A 223 3.43 7.59 18.20
C PRO A 223 3.29 7.96 19.67
#